data_e0f6e2c342a8409a0069d5414458b266
#
_entry.id   e0f6e2c342a8409a0069d5414458b266
#
_cell.length_a   1.000
_cell.length_b   1.000
_cell.length_c   1.000
_cell.angle_alpha   90.00
_cell.angle_beta   90.00
_cell.angle_gamma   90.00
#
_symmetry.space_group_name_H-M   'P 1'
#
loop_
_entity.id
_entity.type
_entity.pdbx_description
1 polymer ?
#
loop_
_entity_poly.entity_id
_entity_poly.type
_entity_poly.pdbx_seq_one_letter_code
_entity_poly.pdbx_strand_id
1 'polypeptide(L)'
;MAKIEDVAKLAGVSPASVSRFLNNRNLLRDETAERIQDAIIKLGYSPNPIAVGLRTKHTKMIAFIIPSMNNLYYIELFNHIHQICMGYGYTLCLYSVEDDLKQLKALLSELSEFQYEGVIISYLDEPEVLDAIRCLKR
;
A
#
# COMPACT_ATOMS: atom_id res chain seq x y z
N MET A 1 -4.48 -19.50 -9.72
CA MET A 1 -3.49 -18.43 -9.42
C MET A 1 -2.36 -19.09 -8.66
N ALA A 2 -1.11 -18.98 -9.14
CA ALA A 2 0.04 -19.62 -8.49
C ALA A 2 0.26 -19.05 -7.09
N LYS A 3 0.71 -19.89 -6.17
CA LYS A 3 1.00 -19.55 -4.77
C LYS A 3 2.49 -19.56 -4.53
N ILE A 4 2.94 -18.98 -3.43
CA ILE A 4 4.36 -18.94 -3.06
C ILE A 4 4.94 -20.36 -2.86
N GLU A 5 4.09 -21.30 -2.42
CA GLU A 5 4.44 -22.71 -2.26
C GLU A 5 4.74 -23.39 -3.62
N ASP A 6 4.03 -23.00 -4.68
CA ASP A 6 4.25 -23.52 -6.03
C ASP A 6 5.59 -23.05 -6.58
N VAL A 7 5.93 -21.77 -6.34
CA VAL A 7 7.24 -21.20 -6.70
C VAL A 7 8.35 -21.92 -5.94
N ALA A 8 8.19 -22.11 -4.63
CA ALA A 8 9.15 -22.77 -3.78
C ALA A 8 9.42 -24.22 -4.26
N LYS A 9 8.35 -24.96 -4.59
CA LYS A 9 8.42 -26.32 -5.11
C LYS A 9 9.14 -26.38 -6.44
N LEU A 10 8.82 -25.49 -7.39
CA LEU A 10 9.44 -25.46 -8.71
C LEU A 10 10.92 -25.04 -8.64
N ALA A 11 11.27 -24.08 -7.76
CA ALA A 11 12.62 -23.62 -7.55
C ALA A 11 13.47 -24.57 -6.67
N GLY A 12 12.85 -25.58 -6.02
CA GLY A 12 13.55 -26.50 -5.11
C GLY A 12 14.07 -25.83 -3.85
N VAL A 13 13.30 -24.89 -3.28
CA VAL A 13 13.66 -24.13 -2.08
C VAL A 13 12.50 -24.07 -1.09
N SER A 14 12.73 -23.52 0.11
CA SER A 14 11.63 -23.28 1.05
C SER A 14 10.81 -22.04 0.67
N PRO A 15 9.52 -21.95 1.05
CA PRO A 15 8.73 -20.74 0.89
C PRO A 15 9.36 -19.51 1.57
N ALA A 16 10.10 -19.72 2.67
CA ALA A 16 10.85 -18.67 3.34
C ALA A 16 11.97 -18.10 2.46
N SER A 17 12.62 -18.92 1.65
CA SER A 17 13.65 -18.48 0.70
C SER A 17 13.03 -17.65 -0.42
N VAL A 18 11.87 -18.06 -0.96
CA VAL A 18 11.13 -17.28 -1.95
C VAL A 18 10.71 -15.93 -1.36
N SER A 19 10.21 -15.93 -0.12
CA SER A 19 9.84 -14.69 0.57
C SER A 19 11.04 -13.74 0.77
N ARG A 20 12.23 -14.27 1.12
CA ARG A 20 13.46 -13.46 1.22
C ARG A 20 13.86 -12.88 -0.13
N PHE A 21 13.78 -13.67 -1.20
CA PHE A 21 14.05 -13.22 -2.56
C PHE A 21 13.14 -12.02 -2.95
N LEU A 22 11.84 -12.13 -2.69
CA LEU A 22 10.87 -11.08 -3.01
C LEU A 22 11.11 -9.79 -2.24
N ASN A 23 11.61 -9.87 -1.00
CA ASN A 23 11.92 -8.71 -0.18
C ASN A 23 13.28 -8.09 -0.49
N ASN A 24 14.31 -8.92 -0.70
CA ASN A 24 15.64 -8.46 -1.05
C ASN A 24 16.45 -9.61 -1.70
N ARG A 25 16.62 -9.53 -3.01
CA ARG A 25 17.35 -10.51 -3.80
C ARG A 25 18.78 -10.76 -3.29
N ASN A 26 19.45 -9.72 -2.79
CA ASN A 26 20.84 -9.77 -2.37
C ASN A 26 21.09 -10.61 -1.10
N LEU A 27 20.01 -11.04 -0.41
CA LEU A 27 20.12 -11.92 0.76
C LEU A 27 20.28 -13.41 0.41
N LEU A 28 20.30 -13.74 -0.89
CA LEU A 28 20.44 -15.11 -1.38
C LEU A 28 21.66 -15.23 -2.28
N ARG A 29 22.17 -16.45 -2.39
CA ARG A 29 23.22 -16.77 -3.38
C ARG A 29 22.64 -16.64 -4.79
N ASP A 30 23.43 -16.16 -5.74
CA ASP A 30 22.99 -15.89 -7.12
C ASP A 30 22.29 -17.09 -7.78
N GLU A 31 22.86 -18.28 -7.67
CA GLU A 31 22.27 -19.51 -8.20
C GLU A 31 20.84 -19.78 -7.66
N THR A 32 20.65 -19.54 -6.35
CA THR A 32 19.33 -19.72 -5.72
C THR A 32 18.36 -18.63 -6.17
N ALA A 33 18.84 -17.40 -6.30
CA ALA A 33 18.06 -16.27 -6.77
C ALA A 33 17.57 -16.46 -8.21
N GLU A 34 18.44 -16.98 -9.09
CA GLU A 34 18.09 -17.28 -10.49
C GLU A 34 17.02 -18.37 -10.58
N ARG A 35 17.16 -19.47 -9.85
CA ARG A 35 16.13 -20.53 -9.82
C ARG A 35 14.76 -20.02 -9.35
N ILE A 36 14.73 -19.13 -8.36
CA ILE A 36 13.49 -18.53 -7.88
C ILE A 36 12.91 -17.60 -8.95
N GLN A 37 13.73 -16.79 -9.58
CA GLN A 37 13.32 -15.88 -10.64
C GLN A 37 12.70 -16.63 -11.82
N ASP A 38 13.33 -17.71 -12.27
CA ASP A 38 12.82 -18.56 -13.35
C ASP A 38 11.49 -19.21 -12.99
N ALA A 39 11.34 -19.67 -11.75
CA ALA A 39 10.11 -20.26 -11.27
C ALA A 39 8.96 -19.23 -11.23
N ILE A 40 9.22 -17.98 -10.80
CA ILE A 40 8.28 -16.87 -10.81
C ILE A 40 7.79 -16.60 -12.23
N ILE A 41 8.72 -16.49 -13.19
CA ILE A 41 8.39 -16.22 -14.59
C ILE A 41 7.57 -17.37 -15.19
N LYS A 42 7.98 -18.62 -14.99
CA LYS A 42 7.29 -19.80 -15.52
C LYS A 42 5.87 -19.96 -15.01
N LEU A 43 5.64 -19.61 -13.75
CA LEU A 43 4.33 -19.73 -13.10
C LEU A 43 3.45 -18.47 -13.24
N GLY A 44 4.00 -17.38 -13.80
CA GLY A 44 3.31 -16.08 -13.80
C GLY A 44 2.96 -15.63 -12.39
N TYR A 45 3.80 -15.95 -11.40
CA TYR A 45 3.53 -15.63 -10.01
C TYR A 45 3.75 -14.14 -9.76
N SER A 46 2.73 -13.50 -9.18
CA SER A 46 2.83 -12.16 -8.63
C SER A 46 2.45 -12.19 -7.16
N PRO A 47 3.28 -11.64 -6.26
CA PRO A 47 2.93 -11.53 -4.85
C PRO A 47 1.61 -10.78 -4.68
N ASN A 48 0.70 -11.30 -3.86
CA ASN A 48 -0.49 -10.57 -3.50
C ASN A 48 -0.13 -9.46 -2.49
N PRO A 49 -0.25 -8.16 -2.86
CA PRO A 49 0.15 -7.05 -1.98
C PRO A 49 -0.60 -7.06 -0.63
N ILE A 50 -1.88 -7.48 -0.64
CA ILE A 50 -2.69 -7.57 0.58
C ILE A 50 -2.13 -8.64 1.52
N ALA A 51 -1.83 -9.84 1.00
CA ALA A 51 -1.25 -10.91 1.80
C ALA A 51 0.15 -10.56 2.32
N VAL A 52 0.94 -9.84 1.53
CA VAL A 52 2.24 -9.32 1.97
C VAL A 52 2.05 -8.27 3.07
N GLY A 53 1.15 -7.31 2.88
CA GLY A 53 0.84 -6.25 3.84
C GLY A 53 0.38 -6.80 5.20
N LEU A 54 -0.54 -7.78 5.19
CA LEU A 54 -1.01 -8.45 6.41
C LEU A 54 0.12 -9.14 7.19
N ARG A 55 1.06 -9.77 6.48
CA ARG A 55 2.20 -10.47 7.11
C ARG A 55 3.26 -9.51 7.64
N THR A 56 3.55 -8.45 6.90
CA THR A 56 4.61 -7.48 7.25
C THR A 56 4.12 -6.35 8.13
N LYS A 57 2.80 -6.20 8.28
CA LYS A 57 2.12 -5.04 8.86
C LYS A 57 2.42 -3.73 8.11
N HIS A 58 2.83 -3.85 6.83
CA HIS A 58 3.15 -2.73 5.95
C HIS A 58 2.35 -2.89 4.65
N THR A 59 1.33 -2.07 4.47
CA THR A 59 0.48 -2.07 3.28
C THR A 59 1.03 -1.22 2.15
N LYS A 60 1.93 -0.28 2.49
CA LYS A 60 2.45 0.75 1.57
C LYS A 60 1.33 1.57 0.91
N MET A 61 0.22 1.74 1.61
CA MET A 61 -0.91 2.54 1.16
C MET A 61 -1.01 3.82 1.96
N ILE A 62 -1.17 4.93 1.26
CA ILE A 62 -1.42 6.27 1.83
C ILE A 62 -2.75 6.76 1.27
N ALA A 63 -3.64 7.22 2.13
CA ALA A 63 -4.86 7.89 1.71
C ALA A 63 -4.60 9.39 1.58
N PHE A 64 -5.08 10.00 0.49
CA PHE A 64 -5.12 11.43 0.32
C PHE A 64 -6.58 11.88 0.22
N ILE A 65 -7.02 12.63 1.20
CA ILE A 65 -8.41 13.08 1.35
C ILE A 65 -8.50 14.54 0.99
N ILE A 66 -9.37 14.86 0.05
CA ILE A 66 -9.62 16.22 -0.45
C ILE A 66 -11.08 16.59 -0.27
N PRO A 67 -11.41 17.89 -0.15
CA PRO A 67 -12.80 18.35 -0.04
C PRO A 67 -13.61 18.06 -1.29
N SER A 68 -13.08 18.35 -2.48
CA SER A 68 -13.80 18.15 -3.74
C SER A 68 -12.85 17.95 -4.92
N MET A 69 -13.24 17.09 -5.86
CA MET A 69 -12.53 16.89 -7.13
C MET A 69 -12.74 18.02 -8.15
N ASN A 70 -13.66 18.91 -7.90
CA ASN A 70 -13.97 20.03 -8.82
C ASN A 70 -12.93 21.15 -8.77
N ASN A 71 -11.99 21.11 -7.82
CA ASN A 71 -10.92 22.09 -7.71
C ASN A 71 -9.60 21.51 -8.25
N LEU A 72 -9.13 22.08 -9.37
CA LEU A 72 -7.89 21.66 -10.06
C LEU A 72 -6.65 21.71 -9.15
N TYR A 73 -6.63 22.61 -8.16
CA TYR A 73 -5.53 22.68 -7.19
C TYR A 73 -5.27 21.32 -6.51
N TYR A 74 -6.34 20.63 -6.10
CA TYR A 74 -6.19 19.34 -5.43
C TYR A 74 -5.72 18.23 -6.39
N ILE A 75 -6.09 18.32 -7.66
CA ILE A 75 -5.63 17.36 -8.67
C ILE A 75 -4.15 17.55 -8.97
N GLU A 76 -3.69 18.80 -9.08
CA GLU A 76 -2.27 19.09 -9.26
C GLU A 76 -1.46 18.65 -8.03
N LEU A 77 -1.95 18.93 -6.82
CA LEU A 77 -1.34 18.49 -5.57
C LEU A 77 -1.25 16.96 -5.49
N PHE A 78 -2.34 16.26 -5.85
CA PHE A 78 -2.35 14.79 -5.93
C PHE A 78 -1.26 14.28 -6.86
N ASN A 79 -1.13 14.83 -8.07
CA ASN A 79 -0.15 14.39 -9.04
C ASN A 79 1.29 14.51 -8.50
N HIS A 80 1.61 15.60 -7.82
CA HIS A 80 2.94 15.78 -7.21
C HIS A 80 3.20 14.78 -6.09
N ILE A 81 2.24 14.63 -5.17
CA ILE A 81 2.37 13.68 -4.05
C ILE A 81 2.45 12.24 -4.58
N HIS A 82 1.63 11.90 -5.59
CA HIS A 82 1.62 10.58 -6.21
C HIS A 82 2.98 10.19 -6.80
N GLN A 83 3.64 11.11 -7.52
CA GLN A 83 4.98 10.86 -8.06
C GLN A 83 6.00 10.56 -6.95
N ILE A 84 5.94 11.32 -5.85
CA ILE A 84 6.81 11.10 -4.70
C ILE A 84 6.53 9.73 -4.08
N CYS A 85 5.26 9.41 -3.81
CA CYS A 85 4.84 8.13 -3.24
C CYS A 85 5.29 6.95 -4.10
N MET A 86 5.12 7.02 -5.42
CA MET A 86 5.59 6.00 -6.35
C MET A 86 7.10 5.79 -6.26
N GLY A 87 7.88 6.86 -6.15
CA GLY A 87 9.34 6.78 -6.02
C GLY A 87 9.80 6.00 -4.78
N TYR A 88 8.98 6.00 -3.73
CA TYR A 88 9.20 5.23 -2.49
C TYR A 88 8.45 3.89 -2.45
N GLY A 89 7.75 3.51 -3.52
CA GLY A 89 7.00 2.27 -3.62
C GLY A 89 5.69 2.27 -2.81
N TYR A 90 5.10 3.46 -2.57
CA TYR A 90 3.79 3.63 -1.97
C TYR A 90 2.70 3.82 -3.01
N THR A 91 1.51 3.30 -2.71
CA THR A 91 0.29 3.57 -3.47
C THR A 91 -0.47 4.71 -2.81
N LEU A 92 -0.72 5.79 -3.55
CA LEU A 92 -1.55 6.91 -3.08
C LEU A 92 -3.00 6.70 -3.56
N CYS A 93 -3.94 6.64 -2.62
CA CYS A 93 -5.37 6.51 -2.89
C CYS A 93 -6.06 7.85 -2.66
N LEU A 94 -6.77 8.35 -3.67
CA LEU A 94 -7.50 9.63 -3.60
C LEU A 94 -8.94 9.40 -3.14
N TYR A 95 -9.37 10.18 -2.18
CA TYR A 95 -10.74 10.24 -1.66
C TYR A 95 -11.26 11.66 -1.71
N SER A 96 -12.51 11.85 -2.15
CA SER A 96 -13.24 13.11 -2.05
C SER A 96 -14.40 12.96 -1.08
N VAL A 97 -14.61 13.95 -0.22
CA VAL A 97 -15.67 13.95 0.80
C VAL A 97 -16.70 15.05 0.58
N GLU A 98 -16.61 15.75 -0.57
CA GLU A 98 -17.58 16.78 -1.00
C GLU A 98 -17.96 17.77 0.12
N ASP A 99 -16.96 18.21 0.89
CA ASP A 99 -17.11 19.12 2.04
C ASP A 99 -18.05 18.60 3.16
N ASP A 100 -18.29 17.29 3.21
CA ASP A 100 -19.14 16.67 4.23
C ASP A 100 -18.31 16.05 5.36
N LEU A 101 -18.36 16.67 6.54
CA LEU A 101 -17.70 16.21 7.76
C LEU A 101 -18.15 14.82 8.23
N LYS A 102 -19.39 14.43 7.96
CA LYS A 102 -19.88 13.09 8.32
C LYS A 102 -19.24 12.04 7.44
N GLN A 103 -19.11 12.33 6.14
CA GLN A 103 -18.39 11.47 5.20
C GLN A 103 -16.92 11.36 5.58
N LEU A 104 -16.27 12.46 5.96
CA LEU A 104 -14.89 12.44 6.42
C LEU A 104 -14.72 11.53 7.64
N LYS A 105 -15.56 11.67 8.67
CA LYS A 105 -15.49 10.85 9.88
C LYS A 105 -15.71 9.35 9.58
N ALA A 106 -16.68 9.03 8.74
CA ALA A 106 -16.94 7.66 8.30
C ALA A 106 -15.74 7.08 7.54
N LEU A 107 -15.19 7.84 6.58
CA LEU A 107 -14.01 7.44 5.82
C LEU A 107 -12.79 7.21 6.72
N LEU A 108 -12.53 8.09 7.68
CA LEU A 108 -11.41 7.94 8.61
C LEU A 108 -11.54 6.66 9.46
N SER A 109 -12.74 6.32 9.90
CA SER A 109 -13.00 5.05 10.59
C SER A 109 -12.71 3.86 9.69
N GLU A 110 -13.18 3.88 8.46
CA GLU A 110 -12.97 2.82 7.46
C GLU A 110 -11.47 2.65 7.12
N LEU A 111 -10.73 3.76 6.91
CA LEU A 111 -9.30 3.71 6.62
C LEU A 111 -8.48 3.07 7.76
N SER A 112 -8.93 3.20 9.01
CA SER A 112 -8.27 2.54 10.14
C SER A 112 -8.38 1.01 10.08
N GLU A 113 -9.47 0.49 9.52
CA GLU A 113 -9.68 -0.94 9.32
C GLU A 113 -8.87 -1.50 8.14
N PHE A 114 -8.68 -0.71 7.08
CA PHE A 114 -7.91 -1.09 5.89
C PHE A 114 -6.39 -0.98 6.04
N GLN A 115 -5.88 -0.66 7.23
CA GLN A 115 -4.46 -0.60 7.55
C GLN A 115 -3.64 0.33 6.64
N TYR A 116 -4.16 1.50 6.30
CA TYR A 116 -3.38 2.54 5.67
C TYR A 116 -2.21 2.94 6.59
N GLU A 117 -1.01 3.12 6.02
CA GLU A 117 0.18 3.54 6.77
C GLU A 117 0.19 5.03 7.07
N GLY A 118 -0.56 5.80 6.31
CA GLY A 118 -0.67 7.24 6.49
C GLY A 118 -1.90 7.81 5.83
N VAL A 119 -2.32 8.96 6.34
CA VAL A 119 -3.40 9.75 5.78
C VAL A 119 -2.91 11.18 5.60
N ILE A 120 -3.08 11.72 4.40
CA ILE A 120 -2.87 13.13 4.08
C ILE A 120 -4.23 13.74 3.90
N ILE A 121 -4.53 14.80 4.64
CA ILE A 121 -5.83 15.46 4.59
C ILE A 121 -5.59 16.90 4.16
N SER A 122 -6.18 17.29 3.03
CA SER A 122 -6.26 18.66 2.59
C SER A 122 -7.69 19.16 2.86
N TYR A 123 -7.95 19.43 4.12
CA TYR A 123 -9.26 19.89 4.59
C TYR A 123 -9.07 21.08 5.52
N LEU A 124 -10.11 21.92 5.65
CA LEU A 124 -10.03 23.15 6.42
C LEU A 124 -9.87 22.91 7.94
N ASP A 125 -9.37 23.93 8.63
CA ASP A 125 -9.10 24.02 10.07
C ASP A 125 -10.38 23.94 10.94
N GLU A 126 -11.06 22.81 10.92
CA GLU A 126 -12.17 22.56 11.84
C GLU A 126 -11.70 21.72 13.02
N PRO A 127 -11.93 22.16 14.27
CA PRO A 127 -11.56 21.41 15.47
C PRO A 127 -12.05 19.96 15.47
N GLU A 128 -13.22 19.72 14.87
CA GLU A 128 -13.82 18.41 14.75
C GLU A 128 -13.05 17.44 13.85
N VAL A 129 -12.32 17.95 12.86
CA VAL A 129 -11.43 17.15 12.00
C VAL A 129 -10.23 16.67 12.79
N LEU A 130 -9.66 17.55 13.62
CA LEU A 130 -8.53 17.20 14.50
C LEU A 130 -8.89 16.10 15.50
N ASP A 131 -10.10 16.14 16.05
CA ASP A 131 -10.58 15.11 16.98
C ASP A 131 -10.79 13.76 16.26
N ALA A 132 -11.33 13.77 15.04
CA ALA A 132 -11.46 12.56 14.23
C ALA A 132 -10.09 11.95 13.89
N ILE A 133 -9.08 12.77 13.55
CA ILE A 133 -7.71 12.32 13.29
C ILE A 133 -7.04 11.73 14.54
N ARG A 134 -7.28 12.32 15.71
CA ARG A 134 -6.74 11.78 16.98
C ARG A 134 -7.26 10.38 17.29
N CYS A 135 -8.47 10.06 16.85
CA CYS A 135 -9.04 8.71 17.01
C CYS A 135 -8.35 7.65 16.14
N LEU A 136 -7.70 8.04 15.01
CA LEU A 136 -6.95 7.12 14.15
C LEU A 136 -5.63 6.62 14.77
N LYS A 137 -5.12 7.29 15.79
CA LYS A 137 -3.81 6.97 16.42
C LYS A 137 -3.90 5.87 17.48
N ARG A 138 -4.99 5.15 17.55
CA ARG A 138 -5.15 3.98 18.40
C ARG A 138 -5.23 2.74 17.55
#